data_a7d5cee301e20f90aad57a4df8026f31
#
_entry.id   a7d5cee301e20f90aad57a4df8026f31
#
_cell.length_a   1.000
_cell.length_b   1.000
_cell.length_c   1.000
_cell.angle_alpha   90.00
_cell.angle_beta   90.00
_cell.angle_gamma   90.00
#
_symmetry.space_group_name_H-M   'P 1'
#
loop_
_entity.id
_entity.type
_entity.pdbx_description
1 polymer ?
#
loop_
_entity_poly.entity_id
_entity_poly.type
_entity_poly.pdbx_seq_one_letter_code
_entity_poly.pdbx_strand_id
1 'polypeptide(L)'
;MARKVHKLSLEADLAVLGLDSTLAPYALAGGLNKGLGWNLVRSRRDAELAFPSQGKLAPSNPVVNDEQSDKDSSDISYFQLFFQELELYSASLCLVANRGSLGLLLPAMRNFNYLLTWPVEAEEFSDVLLHRKIGNLEGVNFAADITSRLGAQAMTSLQFAPSLQEPKEKRNHEHEIPGGVGKGS
;
A
#
# COMPACT_ATOMS: atom_id res chain seq x y z
N MET A 1 32.70 -27.14 -2.46
CA MET A 1 31.71 -26.80 -3.50
C MET A 1 30.57 -26.02 -2.83
N ALA A 2 30.47 -24.71 -3.05
CA ALA A 2 29.46 -23.88 -2.45
C ALA A 2 28.15 -23.99 -3.25
N ARG A 3 27.10 -24.45 -2.60
CA ARG A 3 25.74 -24.54 -3.15
C ARG A 3 25.18 -23.13 -3.31
N LYS A 4 25.08 -22.64 -4.56
CA LYS A 4 24.34 -21.42 -4.88
C LYS A 4 22.86 -21.65 -4.56
N VAL A 5 22.38 -21.08 -3.47
CA VAL A 5 20.96 -20.99 -3.17
C VAL A 5 20.40 -19.91 -4.09
N HIS A 6 19.71 -20.31 -5.15
CA HIS A 6 18.87 -19.40 -5.91
C HIS A 6 17.70 -19.00 -5.01
N LYS A 7 17.73 -17.77 -4.47
CA LYS A 7 16.52 -17.11 -3.99
C LYS A 7 15.64 -16.92 -5.22
N LEU A 8 14.62 -17.75 -5.36
CA LEU A 8 13.47 -17.45 -6.19
C LEU A 8 12.78 -16.26 -5.51
N SER A 9 13.07 -15.06 -5.97
CA SER A 9 12.24 -13.89 -5.73
C SER A 9 10.97 -14.12 -6.55
N LEU A 10 9.92 -14.57 -5.91
CA LEU A 10 8.56 -14.52 -6.44
C LEU A 10 8.10 -13.06 -6.32
N GLU A 11 8.77 -12.15 -7.01
CA GLU A 11 8.21 -10.85 -7.30
C GLU A 11 7.15 -11.09 -8.37
N ALA A 12 5.89 -11.15 -7.95
CA ALA A 12 4.79 -11.18 -8.90
C ALA A 12 4.88 -9.90 -9.73
N ASP A 13 5.08 -10.04 -11.03
CA ASP A 13 5.01 -8.91 -11.94
C ASP A 13 3.61 -8.32 -11.88
N LEU A 14 3.52 -7.01 -11.65
CA LEU A 14 2.26 -6.29 -11.56
C LEU A 14 2.04 -5.44 -12.81
N ALA A 15 0.82 -5.45 -13.31
CA ALA A 15 0.32 -4.45 -14.24
C ALA A 15 -0.37 -3.33 -13.47
N VAL A 16 -0.27 -2.09 -13.95
CA VAL A 16 -0.75 -0.91 -13.25
C VAL A 16 -1.49 0.04 -14.19
N LEU A 17 -2.75 0.33 -13.86
CA LEU A 17 -3.56 1.36 -14.50
C LEU A 17 -3.65 2.57 -13.58
N GLY A 18 -3.15 3.72 -14.01
CA GLY A 18 -3.33 4.99 -13.33
C GLY A 18 -4.71 5.57 -13.62
N LEU A 19 -5.40 6.04 -12.60
CA LEU A 19 -6.71 6.66 -12.71
C LEU A 19 -6.65 8.10 -12.17
N ASP A 20 -7.10 9.05 -12.97
CA ASP A 20 -7.46 10.39 -12.50
C ASP A 20 -8.98 10.44 -12.30
N SER A 21 -9.41 10.69 -11.07
CA SER A 21 -10.82 10.70 -10.69
C SER A 21 -11.09 11.74 -9.63
N THR A 22 -12.26 12.38 -9.71
CA THR A 22 -12.75 13.33 -8.70
C THR A 22 -13.51 12.65 -7.56
N LEU A 23 -13.78 11.35 -7.69
CA LEU A 23 -14.53 10.59 -6.69
C LEU A 23 -13.69 10.31 -5.44
N ALA A 24 -14.36 10.23 -4.31
CA ALA A 24 -13.75 9.67 -3.10
C ALA A 24 -13.45 8.17 -3.30
N PRO A 25 -12.46 7.59 -2.60
CA PRO A 25 -12.00 6.21 -2.84
C PRO A 25 -13.10 5.15 -2.80
N TYR A 26 -14.02 5.25 -1.83
CA TYR A 26 -15.15 4.32 -1.69
C TYR A 26 -16.20 4.49 -2.82
N ALA A 27 -16.39 5.72 -3.31
CA ALA A 27 -17.31 5.99 -4.40
C ALA A 27 -16.75 5.45 -5.73
N LEU A 28 -15.41 5.60 -5.95
CA LEU A 28 -14.75 5.02 -7.11
C LEU A 28 -14.80 3.49 -7.07
N ALA A 29 -14.50 2.86 -5.94
CA ALA A 29 -14.61 1.41 -5.79
C ALA A 29 -16.04 0.93 -6.05
N GLY A 30 -17.06 1.62 -5.53
CA GLY A 30 -18.48 1.34 -5.79
C GLY A 30 -18.84 1.50 -7.26
N GLY A 31 -18.34 2.53 -7.94
CA GLY A 31 -18.52 2.75 -9.37
C GLY A 31 -17.93 1.63 -10.22
N LEU A 32 -16.69 1.20 -9.90
CA LEU A 32 -16.03 0.07 -10.55
C LEU A 32 -16.82 -1.23 -10.34
N ASN A 33 -17.26 -1.50 -9.11
CA ASN A 33 -18.07 -2.68 -8.80
C ASN A 33 -19.37 -2.72 -9.62
N LYS A 34 -20.10 -1.59 -9.64
CA LYS A 34 -21.36 -1.49 -10.37
C LYS A 34 -21.18 -1.56 -11.89
N GLY A 35 -20.17 -0.86 -12.41
CA GLY A 35 -19.94 -0.74 -13.86
C GLY A 35 -19.31 -1.96 -14.50
N LEU A 36 -18.49 -2.71 -13.74
CA LEU A 36 -17.70 -3.83 -14.25
C LEU A 36 -18.08 -5.19 -13.64
N GLY A 37 -18.98 -5.20 -12.67
CA GLY A 37 -19.36 -6.42 -11.96
C GLY A 37 -18.27 -6.92 -10.99
N TRP A 38 -17.37 -6.05 -10.54
CA TRP A 38 -16.33 -6.39 -9.59
C TRP A 38 -16.85 -6.41 -8.15
N ASN A 39 -16.02 -6.89 -7.24
CA ASN A 39 -16.31 -6.92 -5.81
C ASN A 39 -15.13 -6.37 -4.99
N LEU A 40 -14.70 -5.15 -5.30
CA LEU A 40 -13.68 -4.45 -4.54
C LEU A 40 -14.24 -4.13 -3.14
N VAL A 41 -13.60 -4.66 -2.12
CA VAL A 41 -13.94 -4.41 -0.72
C VAL A 41 -12.82 -3.61 -0.04
N ARG A 42 -13.17 -2.82 0.96
CA ARG A 42 -12.19 -2.04 1.72
C ARG A 42 -11.29 -2.97 2.52
N SER A 43 -9.97 -2.85 2.31
CA SER A 43 -9.01 -3.52 3.18
C SER A 43 -9.03 -2.88 4.57
N ARG A 44 -8.97 -3.68 5.62
CA ARG A 44 -8.81 -3.19 7.00
C ARG A 44 -7.40 -2.66 7.27
N ARG A 45 -6.45 -3.10 6.47
CA ARG A 45 -5.07 -2.61 6.49
C ARG A 45 -4.85 -1.71 5.29
N ASP A 46 -4.48 -0.47 5.55
CA ASP A 46 -4.05 0.46 4.51
C ASP A 46 -2.67 0.08 3.98
N ALA A 47 -2.35 0.53 2.78
CA ALA A 47 -0.99 0.46 2.29
C ALA A 47 -0.13 1.47 3.07
N GLU A 48 1.06 1.05 3.48
CA GLU A 48 1.97 1.84 4.32
C GLU A 48 3.24 2.15 3.54
N LEU A 49 3.69 3.40 3.61
CA LEU A 49 4.97 3.82 3.07
C LEU A 49 5.69 4.70 4.10
N ALA A 50 6.94 4.34 4.39
CA ALA A 50 7.80 5.14 5.23
C ALA A 50 8.34 6.35 4.45
N PHE A 51 8.14 7.54 5.00
CA PHE A 51 8.72 8.77 4.50
C PHE A 51 9.89 9.16 5.39
N PRO A 52 11.02 9.63 4.82
CA PRO A 52 12.08 10.19 5.64
C PRO A 52 11.50 11.36 6.43
N SER A 53 11.66 11.34 7.74
CA SER A 53 11.25 12.47 8.58
C SER A 53 11.93 13.73 8.02
N GLN A 54 11.13 14.73 7.67
CA GLN A 54 11.68 16.03 7.32
C GLN A 54 12.34 16.56 8.59
N GLY A 55 13.66 16.39 8.68
CA GLY A 55 14.42 16.86 9.81
C GLY A 55 14.02 18.30 10.09
N LYS A 56 13.55 18.57 11.31
CA LYS A 56 13.47 19.92 11.81
C LYS A 56 14.82 20.55 11.50
N LEU A 57 14.82 21.59 10.67
CA LEU A 57 15.98 22.45 10.50
C LEU A 57 16.50 22.77 11.91
N ALA A 58 17.55 22.09 12.31
CA ALA A 58 18.16 22.33 13.61
C ALA A 58 18.60 23.81 13.61
N PRO A 59 18.24 24.61 14.61
CA PRO A 59 18.82 25.92 14.77
C PRO A 59 20.33 25.71 14.96
N SER A 60 21.09 26.38 14.10
CA SER A 60 22.54 26.36 14.08
C SER A 60 23.11 26.86 15.42
N ASN A 61 23.36 25.93 16.35
CA ASN A 61 24.28 26.14 17.47
C ASN A 61 24.93 24.80 17.77
N PRO A 62 26.28 24.71 17.67
CA PRO A 62 27.00 23.51 18.03
C PRO A 62 27.18 23.47 19.54
N VAL A 63 26.34 22.77 20.26
CA VAL A 63 26.67 22.27 21.59
C VAL A 63 26.89 20.78 21.46
N VAL A 64 28.17 20.43 21.52
CA VAL A 64 28.65 19.08 21.66
C VAL A 64 28.03 18.46 22.90
N ASN A 65 27.26 17.41 22.76
CA ASN A 65 27.15 16.36 23.76
C ASN A 65 26.86 15.05 23.04
N ASP A 66 27.82 14.15 23.21
CA ASP A 66 27.74 12.74 22.86
C ASP A 66 26.52 12.06 23.47
N GLU A 67 26.10 11.07 22.75
CA GLU A 67 25.33 9.85 23.04
C GLU A 67 24.02 9.71 22.27
N GLN A 68 24.18 8.88 21.22
CA GLN A 68 23.23 7.84 20.80
C GLN A 68 21.73 8.19 20.81
N SER A 69 21.20 8.51 19.65
CA SER A 69 20.07 7.75 19.13
C SER A 69 19.85 8.05 17.64
N ASP A 70 20.58 7.37 16.79
CA ASP A 70 20.19 7.10 15.42
C ASP A 70 18.93 6.21 15.43
N LYS A 71 17.81 6.78 15.82
CA LYS A 71 16.52 6.27 15.40
C LYS A 71 16.16 7.10 14.18
N ASP A 72 16.41 6.54 12.98
CA ASP A 72 15.73 6.94 11.77
C ASP A 72 14.22 6.90 12.04
N SER A 73 13.70 7.99 12.61
CA SER A 73 12.28 8.14 12.80
C SER A 73 11.68 8.45 11.42
N SER A 74 11.27 7.41 10.71
CA SER A 74 10.47 7.56 9.50
C SER A 74 9.01 7.74 9.89
N ASP A 75 8.38 8.78 9.36
CA ASP A 75 6.94 8.94 9.48
C ASP A 75 6.25 7.99 8.49
N ILE A 76 5.21 7.30 8.92
CA ILE A 76 4.48 6.35 8.07
C ILE A 76 3.25 7.06 7.48
N SER A 77 3.15 7.06 6.17
CA SER A 77 1.95 7.48 5.45
C SER A 77 1.07 6.28 5.11
N TYR A 78 -0.22 6.47 5.25
CA TYR A 78 -1.24 5.46 4.99
C TYR A 78 -2.03 5.82 3.74
N PHE A 79 -2.28 4.81 2.89
CA PHE A 79 -2.98 4.95 1.62
C PHE A 79 -4.17 4.00 1.61
N GLN A 80 -5.36 4.53 1.37
CA GLN A 80 -6.58 3.72 1.36
C GLN A 80 -6.52 2.65 0.27
N LEU A 81 -6.82 1.42 0.66
CA LEU A 81 -6.73 0.23 -0.17
C LEU A 81 -8.08 -0.50 -0.24
N PHE A 82 -8.52 -0.81 -1.46
CA PHE A 82 -9.63 -1.71 -1.76
C PHE A 82 -9.08 -2.86 -2.57
N PHE A 83 -9.66 -4.05 -2.42
CA PHE A 83 -9.17 -5.22 -3.14
C PHE A 83 -10.28 -6.21 -3.43
N GLN A 84 -10.03 -7.06 -4.41
CA GLN A 84 -10.78 -8.26 -4.72
C GLN A 84 -9.79 -9.40 -4.90
N GLU A 85 -10.04 -10.52 -4.23
CA GLU A 85 -9.22 -11.72 -4.40
C GLU A 85 -9.43 -12.31 -5.79
N LEU A 86 -8.35 -12.69 -6.44
CA LEU A 86 -8.30 -13.37 -7.72
C LEU A 86 -7.83 -14.80 -7.47
N GLU A 87 -8.78 -15.69 -7.12
CA GLU A 87 -8.49 -17.06 -6.68
C GLU A 87 -7.62 -17.84 -7.66
N LEU A 88 -7.86 -17.66 -8.98
CA LEU A 88 -7.11 -18.34 -10.04
C LEU A 88 -5.62 -17.97 -10.03
N TYR A 89 -5.27 -16.79 -9.57
CA TYR A 89 -3.91 -16.26 -9.59
C TYR A 89 -3.26 -16.25 -8.20
N SER A 90 -4.01 -16.66 -7.16
CA SER A 90 -3.58 -16.53 -5.76
C SER A 90 -3.06 -15.12 -5.42
N ALA A 91 -3.70 -14.10 -5.99
CA ALA A 91 -3.32 -12.71 -5.94
C ALA A 91 -4.56 -11.83 -5.77
N SER A 92 -4.37 -10.51 -5.80
CA SER A 92 -5.48 -9.57 -5.66
C SER A 92 -5.46 -8.49 -6.75
N LEU A 93 -6.65 -8.12 -7.22
CA LEU A 93 -6.90 -6.86 -7.88
C LEU A 93 -7.00 -5.78 -6.79
N CYS A 94 -6.14 -4.76 -6.83
CA CYS A 94 -6.09 -3.73 -5.81
C CYS A 94 -6.34 -2.34 -6.40
N LEU A 95 -7.20 -1.56 -5.74
CA LEU A 95 -7.37 -0.13 -5.97
C LEU A 95 -6.79 0.61 -4.77
N VAL A 96 -5.73 1.38 -4.98
CA VAL A 96 -5.08 2.16 -3.93
C VAL A 96 -5.11 3.64 -4.24
N ALA A 97 -5.35 4.47 -3.23
CA ALA A 97 -5.20 5.91 -3.35
C ALA A 97 -3.71 6.26 -3.51
N ASN A 98 -3.36 7.05 -4.52
CA ASN A 98 -1.98 7.52 -4.71
C ASN A 98 -1.61 8.66 -3.74
N ARG A 99 -2.58 9.21 -3.02
CA ARG A 99 -2.40 10.32 -2.09
C ARG A 99 -2.67 9.88 -0.66
N GLY A 100 -1.66 10.00 0.18
CA GLY A 100 -1.73 9.71 1.62
C GLY A 100 -1.56 10.97 2.47
N SER A 101 -1.46 10.79 3.79
CA SER A 101 -1.34 11.89 4.76
C SER A 101 -0.04 12.69 4.62
N LEU A 102 1.06 12.04 4.25
CA LEU A 102 2.38 12.65 4.19
C LEU A 102 2.88 12.89 2.75
N GLY A 103 2.18 12.38 1.74
CA GLY A 103 2.60 12.56 0.37
C GLY A 103 1.95 11.59 -0.61
N LEU A 104 2.63 11.36 -1.73
CA LEU A 104 2.19 10.46 -2.78
C LEU A 104 2.87 9.11 -2.66
N LEU A 105 2.12 8.03 -2.89
CA LEU A 105 2.66 6.68 -2.97
C LEU A 105 3.66 6.57 -4.14
N LEU A 106 3.29 7.12 -5.29
CA LEU A 106 4.13 7.23 -6.47
C LEU A 106 4.27 8.71 -6.92
N PRO A 107 5.27 9.45 -6.44
CA PRO A 107 5.46 10.86 -6.78
C PRO A 107 5.63 11.13 -8.28
N ALA A 108 6.26 10.20 -9.01
CA ALA A 108 6.42 10.28 -10.46
C ALA A 108 5.09 10.21 -11.22
N MET A 109 4.04 9.67 -10.58
CA MET A 109 2.69 9.48 -11.15
C MET A 109 1.67 10.43 -10.50
N ARG A 110 2.08 11.65 -10.16
CA ARG A 110 1.27 12.66 -9.45
C ARG A 110 -0.04 13.06 -10.13
N ASN A 111 -0.15 12.79 -11.43
CA ASN A 111 -1.36 13.07 -12.20
C ASN A 111 -2.48 12.04 -12.01
N PHE A 112 -2.18 10.93 -11.33
CA PHE A 112 -3.14 9.91 -11.03
C PHE A 112 -3.45 9.92 -9.54
N ASN A 113 -4.74 10.04 -9.20
CA ASN A 113 -5.20 10.03 -7.82
C ASN A 113 -5.30 8.61 -7.26
N TYR A 114 -5.45 7.63 -8.16
CA TYR A 114 -5.59 6.22 -7.82
C TYR A 114 -4.76 5.35 -8.74
N LEU A 115 -4.40 4.18 -8.22
CA LEU A 115 -3.68 3.14 -8.95
C LEU A 115 -4.49 1.85 -8.82
N LEU A 116 -4.78 1.23 -9.94
CA LEU A 116 -5.38 -0.09 -9.99
C LEU A 116 -4.29 -1.06 -10.40
N THR A 117 -4.07 -2.11 -9.60
CA THR A 117 -2.98 -3.07 -9.81
C THR A 117 -3.52 -4.49 -9.84
N TRP A 118 -2.94 -5.34 -10.69
CA TRP A 118 -3.27 -6.76 -10.80
C TRP A 118 -2.03 -7.54 -11.26
N PRO A 119 -1.97 -8.88 -11.04
CA PRO A 119 -0.87 -9.69 -11.54
C PRO A 119 -0.88 -9.71 -13.08
N VAL A 120 0.29 -9.63 -13.71
CA VAL A 120 0.42 -9.59 -15.18
C VAL A 120 -0.23 -10.81 -15.86
N GLU A 121 -0.24 -11.96 -15.16
CA GLU A 121 -0.85 -13.20 -15.65
C GLU A 121 -2.38 -13.10 -15.80
N ALA A 122 -3.01 -12.14 -15.13
CA ALA A 122 -4.47 -11.89 -15.25
C ALA A 122 -4.75 -10.99 -16.47
N GLU A 123 -4.55 -11.55 -17.66
CA GLU A 123 -4.63 -10.85 -18.95
C GLU A 123 -5.97 -10.18 -19.21
N GLU A 124 -7.05 -10.68 -18.62
CA GLU A 124 -8.39 -10.11 -18.72
C GLU A 124 -8.48 -8.68 -18.23
N PHE A 125 -7.58 -8.26 -17.31
CA PHE A 125 -7.51 -6.88 -16.82
C PHE A 125 -6.66 -5.97 -17.72
N SER A 126 -5.87 -6.54 -18.63
CA SER A 126 -5.02 -5.80 -19.58
C SER A 126 -5.77 -5.44 -20.88
N ASP A 127 -7.05 -5.81 -21.02
CA ASP A 127 -7.84 -5.50 -22.19
C ASP A 127 -8.07 -3.99 -22.37
N VAL A 128 -7.71 -3.48 -23.54
CA VAL A 128 -7.90 -2.06 -23.92
C VAL A 128 -9.39 -1.65 -23.82
N LEU A 129 -10.32 -2.55 -24.12
CA LEU A 129 -11.75 -2.28 -23.96
C LEU A 129 -12.16 -2.10 -22.52
N LEU A 130 -11.55 -2.88 -21.61
CA LEU A 130 -11.75 -2.72 -20.17
C LEU A 130 -11.22 -1.37 -19.70
N HIS A 131 -9.99 -0.99 -20.10
CA HIS A 131 -9.41 0.31 -19.74
C HIS A 131 -10.28 1.47 -20.25
N ARG A 132 -10.84 1.35 -21.46
CA ARG A 132 -11.79 2.34 -22.01
C ARG A 132 -13.09 2.39 -21.20
N LYS A 133 -13.64 1.24 -20.80
CA LYS A 133 -14.84 1.19 -19.94
C LYS A 133 -14.57 1.88 -18.61
N ILE A 134 -13.41 1.64 -17.98
CA ILE A 134 -13.00 2.31 -16.73
C ILE A 134 -12.91 3.83 -16.94
N GLY A 135 -12.26 4.26 -18.02
CA GLY A 135 -12.12 5.69 -18.33
C GLY A 135 -13.44 6.41 -18.65
N ASN A 136 -14.49 5.66 -19.00
CA ASN A 136 -15.83 6.20 -19.27
C ASN A 136 -16.77 6.15 -18.04
N LEU A 137 -16.31 5.66 -16.89
CA LEU A 137 -17.13 5.70 -15.68
C LEU A 137 -17.32 7.13 -15.20
N GLU A 138 -18.52 7.42 -14.71
CA GLU A 138 -18.83 8.72 -14.13
C GLU A 138 -17.84 9.07 -13.01
N GLY A 139 -17.24 10.26 -13.09
CA GLY A 139 -16.25 10.74 -12.13
C GLY A 139 -14.82 10.24 -12.37
N VAL A 140 -14.56 9.45 -13.41
CA VAL A 140 -13.22 9.15 -13.90
C VAL A 140 -12.92 10.09 -15.07
N ASN A 141 -11.89 10.91 -14.95
CA ASN A 141 -11.47 11.86 -15.97
C ASN A 141 -10.55 11.20 -17.00
N PHE A 142 -9.70 10.31 -16.51
CA PHE A 142 -8.67 9.68 -17.33
C PHE A 142 -8.19 8.35 -16.73
N ALA A 143 -7.91 7.38 -17.60
CA ALA A 143 -7.30 6.11 -17.26
C ALA A 143 -6.19 5.79 -18.25
N ALA A 144 -5.02 5.38 -17.78
CA ALA A 144 -3.90 5.00 -18.62
C ALA A 144 -3.08 3.87 -18.01
N ASP A 145 -2.64 2.95 -18.85
CA ASP A 145 -1.63 1.97 -18.48
C ASP A 145 -0.29 2.70 -18.24
N ILE A 146 0.26 2.50 -17.06
CA ILE A 146 1.52 3.09 -16.63
C ILE A 146 2.57 2.04 -16.29
N THR A 147 2.28 0.78 -16.49
CA THR A 147 3.16 -0.35 -16.13
C THR A 147 4.58 -0.15 -16.63
N SER A 148 4.73 0.18 -17.92
CA SER A 148 6.05 0.38 -18.55
C SER A 148 6.80 1.65 -18.06
N ARG A 149 6.11 2.55 -17.35
CA ARG A 149 6.70 3.79 -16.82
C ARG A 149 7.24 3.63 -15.40
N LEU A 150 6.95 2.49 -14.75
CA LEU A 150 7.33 2.23 -13.38
C LEU A 150 8.65 1.48 -13.34
N GLY A 151 9.60 1.99 -12.54
CA GLY A 151 10.83 1.26 -12.24
C GLY A 151 10.62 0.23 -11.11
N ALA A 152 11.60 -0.65 -10.90
CA ALA A 152 11.54 -1.72 -9.91
C ALA A 152 11.17 -1.25 -8.51
N GLN A 153 11.73 -0.12 -8.05
CA GLN A 153 11.40 0.43 -6.73
C GLN A 153 9.93 0.82 -6.59
N ALA A 154 9.35 1.42 -7.64
CA ALA A 154 7.94 1.79 -7.65
C ALA A 154 7.06 0.53 -7.64
N MET A 155 7.42 -0.50 -8.39
CA MET A 155 6.70 -1.78 -8.41
C MET A 155 6.74 -2.46 -7.05
N THR A 156 7.89 -2.45 -6.36
CA THR A 156 7.99 -2.98 -4.99
C THR A 156 7.05 -2.24 -4.02
N SER A 157 6.90 -0.93 -4.17
CA SER A 157 5.98 -0.13 -3.34
C SER A 157 4.50 -0.44 -3.58
N LEU A 158 4.17 -1.15 -4.66
CA LEU A 158 2.80 -1.55 -5.01
C LEU A 158 2.47 -2.99 -4.62
N GLN A 159 3.38 -3.71 -3.99
CA GLN A 159 3.14 -5.06 -3.47
C GLN A 159 2.41 -4.97 -2.14
N PHE A 160 1.09 -5.00 -2.18
CA PHE A 160 0.25 -4.90 -1.00
C PHE A 160 -0.11 -6.29 -0.45
N ALA A 161 -0.33 -6.34 0.86
CA ALA A 161 -0.93 -7.49 1.55
C ALA A 161 -2.31 -7.09 2.11
N PRO A 162 -3.35 -6.98 1.27
CA PRO A 162 -4.67 -6.60 1.72
C PRO A 162 -5.26 -7.65 2.67
N SER A 163 -6.12 -7.23 3.61
CA SER A 163 -6.70 -8.15 4.59
C SER A 163 -8.11 -7.70 4.98
N LEU A 164 -9.00 -8.69 5.12
CA LEU A 164 -10.31 -8.52 5.76
C LEU A 164 -10.24 -8.71 7.28
N GLN A 165 -9.12 -9.24 7.79
CA GLN A 165 -8.93 -9.47 9.23
C GLN A 165 -8.42 -8.20 9.91
N GLU A 166 -8.86 -7.98 11.13
CA GLU A 166 -8.26 -6.95 11.98
C GLU A 166 -6.80 -7.31 12.30
N PRO A 167 -5.90 -6.31 12.33
CA PRO A 167 -4.57 -6.55 12.84
C PRO A 167 -4.69 -7.17 14.23
N LYS A 168 -4.07 -8.33 14.46
CA LYS A 168 -3.99 -8.88 15.80
C LYS A 168 -3.21 -7.88 16.64
N GLU A 169 -3.89 -7.16 17.53
CA GLU A 169 -3.21 -6.36 18.53
C GLU A 169 -2.22 -7.28 19.26
N LYS A 170 -0.95 -6.90 19.24
CA LYS A 170 0.05 -7.54 20.11
C LYS A 170 -0.44 -7.25 21.53
N ARG A 171 -1.13 -8.21 22.13
CA ARG A 171 -1.41 -8.17 23.57
C ARG A 171 -0.05 -8.10 24.25
N ASN A 172 0.31 -6.92 24.68
CA ASN A 172 1.37 -6.76 25.64
C ASN A 172 0.96 -7.58 26.86
N HIS A 173 1.70 -8.64 27.14
CA HIS A 173 1.60 -9.33 28.41
C HIS A 173 1.91 -8.29 29.49
N GLU A 174 0.87 -7.72 30.05
CA GLU A 174 0.98 -6.98 31.30
C GLU A 174 1.50 -7.93 32.36
N HIS A 175 2.55 -7.49 33.01
CA HIS A 175 3.20 -8.05 34.17
C HIS A 175 2.21 -8.68 35.14
N GLU A 176 2.29 -10.00 35.31
CA GLU A 176 1.87 -10.66 36.54
C GLU A 176 2.82 -10.18 37.64
N ILE A 177 2.30 -9.36 38.52
CA ILE A 177 2.95 -9.01 39.77
C ILE A 177 2.83 -10.24 40.67
N PRO A 178 3.91 -10.92 41.06
CA PRO A 178 3.81 -12.01 42.00
C PRO A 178 3.42 -11.44 43.37
N GLY A 179 2.21 -11.78 43.78
CA GLY A 179 1.67 -11.43 45.08
C GLY A 179 2.57 -11.91 46.22
N GLY A 180 3.05 -10.96 47.01
CA GLY A 180 3.82 -11.20 48.22
C GLY A 180 2.97 -11.94 49.28
N VAL A 181 3.44 -13.10 49.67
CA VAL A 181 2.93 -13.84 50.81
C VAL A 181 3.42 -13.18 52.09
N GLY A 182 2.56 -12.41 52.74
CA GLY A 182 2.78 -11.94 54.11
C GLY A 182 2.52 -13.05 55.11
N LYS A 183 3.57 -13.59 55.71
CA LYS A 183 3.45 -14.36 56.98
C LYS A 183 3.38 -13.35 58.11
N GLY A 184 2.24 -13.34 58.79
CA GLY A 184 2.08 -12.74 60.12
C GLY A 184 1.98 -13.85 61.17
N SER A 185 2.76 -13.70 62.18
CA SER A 185 2.78 -14.50 63.38
C SER A 185 1.60 -14.21 64.29
#